data_31a369425521b203b6059c7ea2b6cc52
#
_entry.id   31a369425521b203b6059c7ea2b6cc52
#
_cell.length_a   1.000
_cell.length_b   1.000
_cell.length_c   1.000
_cell.angle_alpha   90.00
_cell.angle_beta   90.00
_cell.angle_gamma   90.00
#
_symmetry.space_group_name_H-M   'P 1'
#
loop_
_entity.id
_entity.type
_entity.pdbx_description
1 polymer ?
#
loop_
_entity_poly.entity_id
_entity_poly.type
_entity_poly.pdbx_seq_one_letter_code
_entity_poly.pdbx_strand_id
1 'polypeptide(L)'
;SKFPKFKNACNVKILEKSKLMRKIQKKNIKGQRIKWLSDLSKLDNLPSIFIANEFFDALPIKQFIKKNKIWHERYVKYISKIKSEYLDKPFDIKKLEKKVKFKISYKQNFIEYSPLLSKYLKDIMDSIKINDGGILIIDYGYTEKEMKNTIQSISKHKYTDVLKHYGNSDITYNLSFNLISRILK
;
A
#
# COMPACT_ATOMS: atom_id res chain seq x y z
N SER A 1 8.56 -3.01 -32.78
CA SER A 1 7.76 -3.74 -31.77
C SER A 1 7.45 -5.14 -32.27
N LYS A 2 7.68 -6.19 -31.45
CA LYS A 2 7.27 -7.58 -31.79
C LYS A 2 5.74 -7.73 -31.92
N PHE A 3 4.97 -6.83 -31.31
CA PHE A 3 3.52 -6.90 -31.24
C PHE A 3 2.86 -5.54 -31.58
N PRO A 4 2.88 -5.12 -32.85
CA PRO A 4 2.39 -3.80 -33.25
C PRO A 4 0.89 -3.60 -32.97
N LYS A 5 0.06 -4.61 -33.20
CA LYS A 5 -1.38 -4.55 -32.88
C LYS A 5 -1.63 -4.31 -31.40
N PHE A 6 -0.94 -5.03 -30.52
CA PHE A 6 -1.01 -4.84 -29.08
C PHE A 6 -0.58 -3.42 -28.66
N LYS A 7 0.58 -2.96 -29.19
CA LYS A 7 1.06 -1.60 -28.92
C LYS A 7 0.04 -0.53 -29.30
N ASN A 8 -0.62 -0.68 -30.43
CA ASN A 8 -1.63 0.29 -30.90
C ASN A 8 -2.91 0.25 -30.09
N ALA A 9 -3.26 -0.91 -29.52
CA ALA A 9 -4.43 -1.09 -28.65
C ALA A 9 -4.19 -0.60 -27.21
N CYS A 10 -2.93 -0.49 -26.76
CA CYS A 10 -2.62 -0.12 -25.38
C CYS A 10 -2.71 1.38 -25.12
N ASN A 11 -3.46 1.76 -24.10
CA ASN A 11 -3.46 3.10 -23.47
C ASN A 11 -2.75 2.98 -22.12
N VAL A 12 -1.53 3.50 -22.01
CA VAL A 12 -0.75 3.43 -20.77
C VAL A 12 -1.17 4.54 -19.82
N LYS A 13 -1.43 4.16 -18.55
CA LYS A 13 -1.75 5.11 -17.47
C LYS A 13 -0.79 4.88 -16.32
N ILE A 14 -0.27 5.95 -15.74
CA ILE A 14 0.62 5.90 -14.58
C ILE A 14 -0.08 6.61 -13.42
N LEU A 15 -0.31 5.87 -12.33
CA LEU A 15 -0.76 6.46 -11.08
C LEU A 15 0.48 6.96 -10.31
N GLU A 16 0.65 8.27 -10.27
CA GLU A 16 1.75 8.92 -9.55
C GLU A 16 1.22 10.15 -8.82
N LYS A 17 1.38 10.20 -7.50
CA LYS A 17 0.91 11.33 -6.68
C LYS A 17 1.91 12.47 -6.57
N SER A 18 3.20 12.15 -6.62
CA SER A 18 4.26 13.14 -6.53
C SER A 18 4.30 14.02 -7.80
N LYS A 19 4.06 15.31 -7.64
CA LYS A 19 4.18 16.27 -8.74
C LYS A 19 5.60 16.30 -9.31
N LEU A 20 6.61 16.16 -8.46
CA LEU A 20 8.03 16.13 -8.86
C LEU A 20 8.31 14.88 -9.70
N MET A 21 7.91 13.70 -9.21
CA MET A 21 8.14 12.44 -9.94
C MET A 21 7.41 12.43 -11.28
N ARG A 22 6.17 12.92 -11.36
CA ARG A 22 5.49 13.09 -12.66
C ARG A 22 6.28 13.97 -13.64
N LYS A 23 6.87 15.07 -13.16
CA LYS A 23 7.69 15.95 -14.01
C LYS A 23 8.91 15.21 -14.55
N ILE A 24 9.57 14.45 -13.71
CA ILE A 24 10.74 13.61 -14.08
C ILE A 24 10.32 12.52 -15.07
N GLN A 25 9.26 11.79 -14.79
CA GLN A 25 8.72 10.73 -15.66
C GLN A 25 8.36 11.30 -17.04
N LYS A 26 7.65 12.42 -17.11
CA LYS A 26 7.28 13.08 -18.39
C LYS A 26 8.49 13.50 -19.21
N LYS A 27 9.60 13.89 -18.55
CA LYS A 27 10.85 14.24 -19.23
C LYS A 27 11.54 13.02 -19.81
N ASN A 28 11.49 11.90 -19.10
CA ASN A 28 12.27 10.69 -19.44
C ASN A 28 11.52 9.74 -20.37
N ILE A 29 10.19 9.67 -20.29
CA ILE A 29 9.39 8.77 -21.09
C ILE A 29 8.92 9.52 -22.35
N LYS A 30 9.57 9.26 -23.48
CA LYS A 30 9.27 9.88 -24.77
C LYS A 30 8.55 8.89 -25.71
N GLY A 31 7.75 9.44 -26.63
CA GLY A 31 7.19 8.67 -27.77
C GLY A 31 6.03 7.73 -27.44
N GLN A 32 5.46 7.79 -26.24
CA GLN A 32 4.31 6.98 -25.84
C GLN A 32 3.12 7.85 -25.44
N ARG A 33 1.90 7.36 -25.72
CA ARG A 33 0.65 7.98 -25.23
C ARG A 33 0.45 7.58 -23.78
N ILE A 34 0.98 8.37 -22.83
CA ILE A 34 0.85 8.10 -21.40
C ILE A 34 -0.02 9.16 -20.75
N LYS A 35 -0.99 8.71 -19.97
CA LYS A 35 -1.83 9.56 -19.12
C LYS A 35 -1.44 9.38 -17.65
N TRP A 36 -1.06 10.46 -16.98
CA TRP A 36 -0.80 10.45 -15.55
C TRP A 36 -2.08 10.68 -14.76
N LEU A 37 -2.36 9.77 -13.83
CA LEU A 37 -3.51 9.84 -12.92
C LEU A 37 -3.06 10.31 -11.54
N SER A 38 -3.92 11.03 -10.85
CA SER A 38 -3.78 11.37 -9.43
C SER A 38 -4.48 10.37 -8.51
N ASP A 39 -5.49 9.69 -9.04
CA ASP A 39 -6.31 8.68 -8.38
C ASP A 39 -6.95 7.75 -9.41
N LEU A 40 -7.51 6.63 -8.93
CA LEU A 40 -8.13 5.62 -9.79
C LEU A 40 -9.55 5.97 -10.24
N SER A 41 -10.18 7.00 -9.68
CA SER A 41 -11.54 7.42 -10.10
C SER A 41 -11.59 7.95 -11.54
N LYS A 42 -10.42 8.19 -12.14
CA LYS A 42 -10.26 8.68 -13.53
C LYS A 42 -9.88 7.57 -14.51
N LEU A 43 -10.10 6.32 -14.14
CA LEU A 43 -9.96 5.18 -15.06
C LEU A 43 -11.10 5.24 -16.10
N ASP A 44 -10.77 4.84 -17.33
CA ASP A 44 -11.78 4.67 -18.38
C ASP A 44 -12.49 3.32 -18.17
N ASN A 45 -13.70 3.18 -18.69
CA ASN A 45 -14.47 1.94 -18.67
C ASN A 45 -13.99 0.98 -19.78
N LEU A 46 -12.73 0.54 -19.67
CA LEU A 46 -12.09 -0.36 -20.61
C LEU A 46 -11.40 -1.50 -19.86
N PRO A 47 -11.28 -2.69 -20.47
CA PRO A 47 -10.50 -3.78 -19.91
C PRO A 47 -9.10 -3.31 -19.56
N SER A 48 -8.63 -3.61 -18.34
CA SER A 48 -7.39 -3.03 -17.84
C SER A 48 -6.52 -4.06 -17.13
N ILE A 49 -5.22 -4.03 -17.41
CA ILE A 49 -4.21 -4.78 -16.67
C ILE A 49 -3.51 -3.80 -15.74
N PHE A 50 -3.65 -4.04 -14.45
CA PHE A 50 -2.99 -3.25 -13.40
C PHE A 50 -1.67 -3.92 -13.02
N ILE A 51 -0.59 -3.14 -12.97
CA ILE A 51 0.74 -3.60 -12.53
C ILE A 51 1.15 -2.71 -11.35
N ALA A 52 1.29 -3.32 -10.19
CA ALA A 52 1.74 -2.67 -8.97
C ALA A 52 3.09 -3.29 -8.58
N ASN A 53 4.18 -2.62 -8.91
CA ASN A 53 5.53 -3.02 -8.55
C ASN A 53 6.05 -2.10 -7.45
N GLU A 54 6.37 -2.65 -6.28
CA GLU A 54 6.83 -1.90 -5.10
C GLU A 54 5.96 -0.64 -4.88
N PHE A 55 4.65 -0.85 -4.90
CA PHE A 55 3.69 0.24 -4.81
C PHE A 55 2.93 0.23 -3.48
N PHE A 56 2.59 -0.95 -2.99
CA PHE A 56 1.78 -1.09 -1.80
C PHE A 56 2.60 -1.03 -0.51
N ASP A 57 3.88 -1.44 -0.53
CA ASP A 57 4.80 -1.42 0.61
C ASP A 57 5.10 -0.01 1.13
N ALA A 58 5.03 1.01 0.25
CA ALA A 58 5.24 2.41 0.59
C ALA A 58 3.96 3.15 1.06
N LEU A 59 2.82 2.48 1.12
CA LEU A 59 1.56 3.12 1.53
C LEU A 59 1.50 3.29 3.06
N PRO A 60 0.89 4.38 3.55
CA PRO A 60 0.71 4.59 4.98
C PRO A 60 -0.05 3.44 5.64
N ILE A 61 0.46 2.97 6.78
CA ILE A 61 -0.14 1.91 7.58
C ILE A 61 -0.60 2.41 8.95
N LYS A 62 -1.51 1.63 9.53
CA LYS A 62 -1.86 1.66 10.94
C LYS A 62 -1.36 0.37 11.58
N GLN A 63 -0.77 0.49 12.76
CA GLN A 63 -0.34 -0.65 13.55
C GLN A 63 -1.26 -0.82 14.75
N PHE A 64 -1.65 -2.07 15.01
CA PHE A 64 -2.40 -2.45 16.20
C PHE A 64 -1.64 -3.53 16.94
N ILE A 65 -1.49 -3.35 18.25
CA ILE A 65 -0.76 -4.26 19.13
C ILE A 65 -1.65 -4.72 20.28
N LYS A 66 -1.63 -6.01 20.58
CA LYS A 66 -2.35 -6.56 21.73
C LYS A 66 -1.41 -6.61 22.94
N LYS A 67 -1.79 -5.90 24.01
CA LYS A 67 -1.11 -5.89 25.31
C LYS A 67 -2.12 -6.31 26.37
N ASN A 68 -1.78 -7.29 27.20
CA ASN A 68 -2.65 -7.78 28.28
C ASN A 68 -4.07 -8.09 27.79
N LYS A 69 -4.21 -8.76 26.62
CA LYS A 69 -5.48 -9.09 25.95
C LYS A 69 -6.27 -7.88 25.41
N ILE A 70 -5.79 -6.66 25.58
CA ILE A 70 -6.42 -5.42 25.07
C ILE A 70 -5.67 -4.95 23.83
N TRP A 71 -6.42 -4.61 22.77
CA TRP A 71 -5.86 -4.03 21.56
C TRP A 71 -5.60 -2.53 21.74
N HIS A 72 -4.50 -2.06 21.17
CA HIS A 72 -4.11 -0.66 21.12
C HIS A 72 -3.76 -0.28 19.69
N GLU A 73 -4.17 0.88 19.23
CA GLU A 73 -3.67 1.50 18.00
C GLU A 73 -2.37 2.25 18.33
N ARG A 74 -1.33 2.01 17.56
CA ARG A 74 -0.02 2.63 17.72
C ARG A 74 0.07 3.92 16.92
N TYR A 75 0.49 4.97 17.58
CA TYR A 75 0.77 6.28 17.03
C TYR A 75 2.23 6.64 17.22
N VAL A 76 2.70 7.60 16.42
CA VAL A 76 3.99 8.26 16.65
C VAL A 76 3.69 9.62 17.29
N LYS A 77 4.22 9.83 18.49
CA LYS A 77 4.17 11.12 19.19
C LYS A 77 5.46 11.88 18.88
N TYR A 78 5.34 13.00 18.18
CA TYR A 78 6.44 13.93 17.96
C TYR A 78 6.72 14.69 19.24
N ILE A 79 7.97 14.73 19.66
CA ILE A 79 8.43 15.46 20.85
C ILE A 79 9.32 16.63 20.44
N SER A 80 10.28 16.38 19.54
CA SER A 80 11.20 17.39 19.02
C SER A 80 11.76 16.95 17.66
N LYS A 81 12.56 17.81 17.02
CA LYS A 81 13.23 17.48 15.73
C LYS A 81 14.08 16.20 15.76
N ILE A 82 14.53 15.79 16.93
CA ILE A 82 15.44 14.64 17.11
C ILE A 82 14.80 13.50 17.90
N LYS A 83 13.57 13.67 18.39
CA LYS A 83 12.92 12.68 19.27
C LYS A 83 11.46 12.49 18.94
N SER A 84 11.09 11.26 18.68
CA SER A 84 9.71 10.78 18.70
C SER A 84 9.63 9.47 19.46
N GLU A 85 8.44 9.09 19.88
CA GLU A 85 8.18 7.87 20.60
C GLU A 85 6.86 7.23 20.14
N TYR A 86 6.72 5.93 20.35
CA TYR A 86 5.44 5.27 20.15
C TYR A 86 4.48 5.60 21.29
N LEU A 87 3.25 5.89 20.93
CA LEU A 87 2.13 6.09 21.84
C LEU A 87 1.02 5.09 21.48
N ASP A 88 0.82 4.10 22.33
CA ASP A 88 -0.22 3.09 22.14
C ASP A 88 -1.49 3.50 22.90
N LYS A 89 -2.63 3.65 22.18
CA LYS A 89 -3.92 4.03 22.75
C LYS A 89 -4.89 2.84 22.67
N PRO A 90 -5.70 2.58 23.72
CA PRO A 90 -6.71 1.53 23.70
C PRO A 90 -7.59 1.63 22.44
N PHE A 91 -7.84 0.49 21.80
CA PHE A 91 -8.59 0.43 20.55
C PHE A 91 -9.59 -0.73 20.55
N ASP A 92 -10.82 -0.44 20.15
CA ASP A 92 -11.83 -1.47 19.91
C ASP A 92 -11.57 -2.17 18.57
N ILE A 93 -11.06 -3.39 18.62
CA ILE A 93 -10.71 -4.18 17.43
C ILE A 93 -11.92 -4.46 16.53
N LYS A 94 -13.15 -4.48 17.07
CA LYS A 94 -14.38 -4.66 16.29
C LYS A 94 -14.55 -3.58 15.22
N LYS A 95 -14.00 -2.38 15.45
CA LYS A 95 -13.99 -1.30 14.44
C LYS A 95 -13.13 -1.66 13.23
N LEU A 96 -12.00 -2.33 13.44
CA LEU A 96 -11.16 -2.83 12.35
C LEU A 96 -11.83 -4.04 11.66
N GLU A 97 -12.34 -5.00 12.43
CA GLU A 97 -13.06 -6.17 11.89
C GLU A 97 -14.23 -5.75 10.98
N LYS A 98 -14.99 -4.73 11.38
CA LYS A 98 -16.06 -4.16 10.55
C LYS A 98 -15.55 -3.58 9.24
N LYS A 99 -14.38 -2.92 9.25
CA LYS A 99 -13.77 -2.35 8.03
C LYS A 99 -13.25 -3.41 7.07
N VAL A 100 -12.58 -4.42 7.61
CA VAL A 100 -12.00 -5.50 6.80
C VAL A 100 -13.00 -6.63 6.51
N LYS A 101 -14.20 -6.57 7.10
CA LYS A 101 -15.32 -7.52 6.93
C LYS A 101 -15.00 -8.97 7.35
N PHE A 102 -14.05 -9.16 8.25
CA PHE A 102 -13.77 -10.48 8.82
C PHE A 102 -13.25 -10.38 10.27
N LYS A 103 -13.39 -11.49 11.01
CA LYS A 103 -12.91 -11.59 12.38
C LYS A 103 -11.39 -11.75 12.45
N ILE A 104 -10.77 -10.99 13.35
CA ILE A 104 -9.35 -11.14 13.66
C ILE A 104 -9.15 -12.37 14.55
N SER A 105 -8.20 -13.24 14.19
CA SER A 105 -7.88 -14.43 14.98
C SER A 105 -7.46 -14.05 16.39
N TYR A 106 -7.91 -14.83 17.37
CA TYR A 106 -7.49 -14.64 18.77
C TYR A 106 -5.98 -14.83 18.99
N LYS A 107 -5.32 -15.59 18.11
CA LYS A 107 -3.86 -15.80 18.11
C LYS A 107 -3.09 -14.57 17.63
N GLN A 108 -3.77 -13.65 16.94
CA GLN A 108 -3.14 -12.44 16.41
C GLN A 108 -2.79 -11.49 17.55
N ASN A 109 -1.53 -11.04 17.60
CA ASN A 109 -1.04 -10.09 18.61
C ASN A 109 -0.54 -8.78 18.01
N PHE A 110 -0.37 -8.75 16.69
CA PHE A 110 0.09 -7.57 15.96
C PHE A 110 -0.61 -7.49 14.60
N ILE A 111 -0.99 -6.30 14.17
CA ILE A 111 -1.63 -6.09 12.86
C ILE A 111 -1.02 -4.84 12.21
N GLU A 112 -0.60 -4.99 10.96
CA GLU A 112 -0.33 -3.88 10.05
C GLU A 112 -1.45 -3.81 9.02
N TYR A 113 -2.09 -2.64 8.93
CA TYR A 113 -3.23 -2.43 8.05
C TYR A 113 -3.11 -1.10 7.33
N SER A 114 -3.11 -1.14 6.00
CA SER A 114 -3.18 0.07 5.19
C SER A 114 -4.62 0.32 4.70
N PRO A 115 -5.30 1.36 5.20
CA PRO A 115 -6.60 1.76 4.69
C PRO A 115 -6.55 2.14 3.21
N LEU A 116 -5.43 2.69 2.75
CA LEU A 116 -5.25 3.13 1.38
C LEU A 116 -5.03 1.94 0.43
N LEU A 117 -4.27 0.93 0.86
CA LEU A 117 -4.15 -0.35 0.13
C LEU A 117 -5.54 -0.96 -0.07
N SER A 118 -6.33 -1.08 1.01
CA SER A 118 -7.67 -1.66 0.94
C SER A 118 -8.58 -0.87 -0.01
N LYS A 119 -8.47 0.46 -0.02
CA LYS A 119 -9.21 1.30 -0.96
C LYS A 119 -8.78 1.04 -2.41
N TYR A 120 -7.47 1.03 -2.69
CA TYR A 120 -6.98 0.78 -4.04
C TYR A 120 -7.36 -0.62 -4.55
N LEU A 121 -7.22 -1.65 -3.72
CA LEU A 121 -7.63 -2.99 -4.11
C LEU A 121 -9.12 -3.05 -4.44
N LYS A 122 -9.97 -2.39 -3.64
CA LYS A 122 -11.39 -2.30 -3.94
C LYS A 122 -11.66 -1.60 -5.27
N ASP A 123 -11.10 -0.41 -5.47
CA ASP A 123 -11.30 0.38 -6.69
C ASP A 123 -10.84 -0.39 -7.95
N ILE A 124 -9.72 -1.13 -7.85
CA ILE A 124 -9.20 -1.98 -8.94
C ILE A 124 -10.11 -3.17 -9.19
N MET A 125 -10.54 -3.86 -8.13
CA MET A 125 -11.42 -5.03 -8.28
C MET A 125 -12.80 -4.65 -8.83
N ASP A 126 -13.35 -3.52 -8.41
CA ASP A 126 -14.61 -3.00 -8.95
C ASP A 126 -14.44 -2.69 -10.46
N SER A 127 -13.32 -2.10 -10.87
CA SER A 127 -13.01 -1.87 -12.29
C SER A 127 -12.87 -3.18 -13.08
N ILE A 128 -12.14 -4.16 -12.55
CA ILE A 128 -11.96 -5.48 -13.21
C ILE A 128 -13.30 -6.21 -13.35
N LYS A 129 -14.17 -6.18 -12.33
CA LYS A 129 -15.48 -6.84 -12.37
C LYS A 129 -16.42 -6.25 -13.42
N ILE A 130 -16.32 -4.94 -13.67
CA ILE A 130 -17.19 -4.23 -14.62
C ILE A 130 -16.64 -4.28 -16.05
N ASN A 131 -15.34 -4.18 -16.22
CA ASN A 131 -14.70 -3.92 -17.52
C ASN A 131 -13.76 -5.04 -17.98
N ASP A 132 -13.65 -6.13 -17.23
CA ASP A 132 -12.63 -7.17 -17.37
C ASP A 132 -11.19 -6.68 -17.11
N GLY A 133 -10.26 -7.62 -17.02
CA GLY A 133 -8.85 -7.34 -16.81
C GLY A 133 -8.21 -8.17 -15.71
N GLY A 134 -7.18 -7.63 -15.08
CA GLY A 134 -6.47 -8.31 -14.01
C GLY A 134 -5.49 -7.40 -13.29
N ILE A 135 -4.97 -7.88 -12.16
CA ILE A 135 -3.92 -7.20 -11.41
C ILE A 135 -2.72 -8.12 -11.18
N LEU A 136 -1.52 -7.58 -11.40
CA LEU A 136 -0.26 -8.19 -11.01
C LEU A 136 0.37 -7.34 -9.90
N ILE A 137 0.57 -7.93 -8.73
CA ILE A 137 1.25 -7.31 -7.60
C ILE A 137 2.63 -7.95 -7.46
N ILE A 138 3.68 -7.12 -7.52
CA ILE A 138 5.08 -7.51 -7.32
C ILE A 138 5.58 -6.65 -6.16
N ASP A 139 5.71 -7.26 -4.98
CA ASP A 139 6.03 -6.50 -3.77
C ASP A 139 6.64 -7.42 -2.70
N TYR A 140 7.34 -6.82 -1.74
CA TYR A 140 7.87 -7.55 -0.60
C TYR A 140 6.74 -7.97 0.33
N GLY A 141 6.75 -9.23 0.78
CA GLY A 141 5.65 -9.69 1.62
C GLY A 141 5.81 -11.13 2.12
N TYR A 142 4.76 -11.59 2.78
CA TYR A 142 4.68 -12.92 3.37
C TYR A 142 3.25 -13.49 3.27
N THR A 143 3.13 -14.81 3.41
CA THR A 143 1.86 -15.54 3.24
C THR A 143 1.32 -16.14 4.54
N GLU A 144 2.07 -16.03 5.63
CA GLU A 144 1.67 -16.55 6.94
C GLU A 144 0.36 -15.91 7.43
N LYS A 145 -0.39 -16.67 8.24
CA LYS A 145 -1.68 -16.21 8.78
C LYS A 145 -1.53 -15.13 9.85
N GLU A 146 -0.47 -15.24 10.66
CA GLU A 146 -0.14 -14.28 11.71
C GLU A 146 0.64 -13.10 11.12
N MET A 147 0.13 -11.89 11.35
CA MET A 147 0.83 -10.68 10.92
C MET A 147 1.99 -10.36 11.86
N LYS A 148 3.00 -9.72 11.30
CA LYS A 148 4.26 -9.36 11.97
C LYS A 148 4.41 -7.84 12.00
N ASN A 149 5.31 -7.34 12.85
CA ASN A 149 5.79 -5.97 12.78
C ASN A 149 6.89 -5.92 11.71
N THR A 150 6.58 -5.38 10.57
CA THR A 150 7.48 -5.40 9.40
C THR A 150 7.91 -4.01 8.95
N ILE A 151 7.35 -2.94 9.55
CA ILE A 151 7.75 -1.58 9.21
C ILE A 151 9.24 -1.39 9.41
N GLN A 152 9.89 -0.83 8.41
CA GLN A 152 11.32 -0.58 8.38
C GLN A 152 11.62 0.79 7.80
N SER A 153 12.77 1.31 8.13
CA SER A 153 13.28 2.57 7.61
C SER A 153 14.67 2.34 7.02
N ILE A 154 14.89 2.80 5.80
CA ILE A 154 16.16 2.65 5.09
C ILE A 154 16.64 4.03 4.66
N SER A 155 17.89 4.36 5.00
CA SER A 155 18.58 5.55 4.53
C SER A 155 19.97 5.18 4.05
N LYS A 156 20.34 5.64 2.85
CA LYS A 156 21.65 5.34 2.21
C LYS A 156 21.97 3.83 2.23
N HIS A 157 20.99 3.00 1.87
CA HIS A 157 21.08 1.54 1.85
C HIS A 157 21.36 0.87 3.20
N LYS A 158 21.08 1.55 4.33
CA LYS A 158 21.24 0.99 5.67
C LYS A 158 19.93 1.10 6.44
N TYR A 159 19.62 0.08 7.23
CA TYR A 159 18.49 0.14 8.15
C TYR A 159 18.71 1.23 9.19
N THR A 160 17.67 1.99 9.45
CA THR A 160 17.65 3.06 10.43
C THR A 160 16.44 2.94 11.35
N ASP A 161 16.43 3.70 12.42
CA ASP A 161 15.30 3.77 13.33
C ASP A 161 14.12 4.48 12.63
N VAL A 162 12.94 3.82 12.61
CA VAL A 162 11.70 4.36 12.02
C VAL A 162 11.30 5.70 12.66
N LEU A 163 11.70 5.93 13.92
CA LEU A 163 11.39 7.15 14.66
C LEU A 163 12.44 8.26 14.52
N LYS A 164 13.41 8.06 13.61
CA LYS A 164 14.47 9.03 13.33
C LYS A 164 14.53 9.38 11.85
N HIS A 165 15.27 10.42 11.52
CA HIS A 165 15.55 10.82 10.13
C HIS A 165 14.31 11.12 9.26
N TYR A 166 13.30 11.77 9.85
CA TYR A 166 12.04 12.13 9.16
C TYR A 166 12.30 12.85 7.84
N GLY A 167 11.72 12.31 6.77
CA GLY A 167 11.84 12.83 5.41
C GLY A 167 13.17 12.53 4.69
N ASN A 168 14.12 11.84 5.36
CA ASN A 168 15.42 11.47 4.80
C ASN A 168 15.64 9.95 4.73
N SER A 169 14.59 9.17 4.91
CA SER A 169 14.62 7.72 4.83
C SER A 169 13.36 7.21 4.15
N ASP A 170 13.50 6.10 3.45
CA ASP A 170 12.38 5.37 2.88
C ASP A 170 11.76 4.49 3.96
N ILE A 171 10.47 4.65 4.19
CA ILE A 171 9.72 3.85 5.15
C ILE A 171 8.84 2.90 4.36
N THR A 172 9.05 1.61 4.56
CA THR A 172 8.29 0.54 3.91
C THR A 172 7.83 -0.51 4.92
N TYR A 173 6.97 -1.42 4.50
CA TYR A 173 6.54 -2.57 5.27
C TYR A 173 6.28 -3.76 4.34
N ASN A 174 6.34 -4.97 4.85
CA ASN A 174 6.07 -6.16 4.06
C ASN A 174 4.57 -6.45 3.99
N LEU A 175 4.06 -6.72 2.81
CA LEU A 175 2.66 -7.02 2.59
C LEU A 175 2.26 -8.38 3.18
N SER A 176 1.18 -8.42 3.94
CA SER A 176 0.52 -9.68 4.25
C SER A 176 -0.36 -10.09 3.07
N PHE A 177 0.14 -10.99 2.21
CA PHE A 177 -0.64 -11.53 1.09
C PHE A 177 -1.86 -12.33 1.55
N ASN A 178 -1.80 -12.89 2.77
CA ASN A 178 -2.97 -13.51 3.39
C ASN A 178 -4.07 -12.47 3.68
N LEU A 179 -3.71 -11.30 4.21
CA LEU A 179 -4.66 -10.20 4.43
C LEU A 179 -5.24 -9.70 3.10
N ILE A 180 -4.39 -9.48 2.09
CA ILE A 180 -4.81 -9.06 0.74
C ILE A 180 -5.82 -10.04 0.16
N SER A 181 -5.50 -11.34 0.16
CA SER A 181 -6.39 -12.40 -0.32
C SER A 181 -7.75 -12.42 0.39
N ARG A 182 -7.79 -12.09 1.68
CA ARG A 182 -9.04 -12.00 2.47
C ARG A 182 -9.86 -10.75 2.16
N ILE A 183 -9.21 -9.65 1.82
CA ILE A 183 -9.88 -8.39 1.41
C ILE A 183 -10.50 -8.53 0.02
N LEU A 184 -9.89 -9.32 -0.86
CA LEU A 184 -10.34 -9.53 -2.23
C LEU A 184 -11.50 -10.55 -2.37
N LYS A 185 -11.80 -11.31 -1.34
CA LYS A 185 -12.94 -12.24 -1.26
C LYS A 185 -14.22 -11.52 -0.88
#